data_714ad58a5a5a350106cb82f2292948a2
#
_entry.id   714ad58a5a5a350106cb82f2292948a2
#
_cell.length_a   1.000
_cell.length_b   1.000
_cell.length_c   1.000
_cell.angle_alpha   90.00
_cell.angle_beta   90.00
_cell.angle_gamma   90.00
#
_symmetry.space_group_name_H-M   'P 1'
#
loop_
_entity.id
_entity.type
_entity.pdbx_description
1 polymer ?
#
loop_
_entity_poly.entity_id
_entity_poly.type
_entity_poly.pdbx_seq_one_letter_code
_entity_poly.pdbx_strand_id
1 'polypeptide(L)'
;MTRTVIAAVDDMLFASKIRATAEHLNVNIRFVRSVDALKNVARETQAALIVVDLHSQKIDPMALAASLKADDELGSIPLLAFFSHVQTELHHEAMRAGYDTVIPRSVFSRDLGKILAGQEGE
;
A
#
# COMPACT_ATOMS: atom_id res chain seq x y z
N MET A 1 11.62 5.85 16.70
CA MET A 1 11.41 4.62 15.93
C MET A 1 11.06 4.97 14.49
N THR A 2 11.57 4.20 13.56
CA THR A 2 11.34 4.47 12.14
C THR A 2 9.99 3.88 11.70
N ARG A 3 9.18 4.71 11.09
CA ARG A 3 7.91 4.27 10.49
C ARG A 3 8.21 3.40 9.27
N THR A 4 7.55 2.26 9.16
CA THR A 4 7.70 1.35 8.02
C THR A 4 6.44 1.32 7.19
N VAL A 5 6.60 1.49 5.87
CA VAL A 5 5.53 1.37 4.89
C VAL A 5 5.91 0.25 3.93
N ILE A 6 4.96 -0.61 3.59
CA ILE A 6 5.16 -1.69 2.64
C ILE A 6 4.41 -1.34 1.36
N ALA A 7 5.05 -1.52 0.22
CA ALA A 7 4.46 -1.17 -1.07
C ALA A 7 4.48 -2.37 -2.02
N ALA A 8 3.32 -2.68 -2.58
CA ALA A 8 3.16 -3.67 -3.65
C ALA A 8 2.93 -2.89 -4.95
N VAL A 9 4.03 -2.45 -5.56
CA VAL A 9 4.04 -1.59 -6.74
C VAL A 9 5.02 -2.17 -7.76
N ASP A 10 4.54 -2.50 -8.95
CA ASP A 10 5.35 -3.14 -10.00
C ASP A 10 6.15 -2.14 -10.84
N ASP A 11 5.62 -0.95 -11.05
CA ASP A 11 6.22 0.08 -11.90
C ASP A 11 7.52 0.59 -11.27
N MET A 12 8.64 0.29 -11.92
CA MET A 12 9.98 0.61 -11.40
C MET A 12 10.22 2.11 -11.26
N LEU A 13 9.71 2.90 -12.20
CA LEU A 13 9.88 4.35 -12.13
C LEU A 13 9.09 4.94 -10.98
N PHE A 14 7.87 4.48 -10.80
CA PHE A 14 7.03 4.94 -9.70
C PHE A 14 7.59 4.47 -8.35
N ALA A 15 8.08 3.23 -8.30
CA ALA A 15 8.73 2.70 -7.10
C ALA A 15 9.94 3.54 -6.71
N SER A 16 10.74 3.99 -7.70
CA SER A 16 11.88 4.86 -7.44
C SER A 16 11.46 6.20 -6.83
N LYS A 17 10.36 6.77 -7.32
CA LYS A 17 9.82 8.01 -6.78
C LYS A 17 9.38 7.83 -5.33
N ILE A 18 8.70 6.72 -5.04
CA ILE A 18 8.25 6.40 -3.68
C ILE A 18 9.47 6.24 -2.77
N ARG A 19 10.49 5.53 -3.24
CA ARG A 19 11.72 5.30 -2.46
C ARG A 19 12.41 6.61 -2.13
N ALA A 20 12.57 7.49 -3.12
CA ALA A 20 13.23 8.77 -2.92
C ALA A 20 12.49 9.63 -1.89
N THR A 21 11.17 9.67 -1.99
CA THR A 21 10.34 10.42 -1.04
C THR A 21 10.47 9.85 0.37
N ALA A 22 10.43 8.52 0.49
CA ALA A 22 10.57 7.85 1.78
C ALA A 22 11.92 8.15 2.43
N GLU A 23 13.00 8.10 1.63
CA GLU A 23 14.35 8.42 2.14
C GLU A 23 14.43 9.84 2.67
N HIS A 24 13.84 10.78 1.93
CA HIS A 24 13.83 12.18 2.34
C HIS A 24 13.10 12.37 3.67
N LEU A 25 12.09 11.56 3.95
CA LEU A 25 11.28 11.66 5.16
C LEU A 25 11.76 10.72 6.27
N ASN A 26 12.82 9.97 6.05
CA ASN A 26 13.32 8.95 6.99
C ASN A 26 12.25 7.88 7.28
N VAL A 27 11.45 7.54 6.28
CA VAL A 27 10.48 6.46 6.34
C VAL A 27 11.13 5.22 5.73
N ASN A 28 11.02 4.08 6.41
CA ASN A 28 11.51 2.81 5.90
C ASN A 28 10.49 2.27 4.91
N ILE A 29 10.86 2.17 3.64
CA ILE A 29 9.98 1.63 2.60
C ILE A 29 10.47 0.25 2.19
N ARG A 30 9.55 -0.71 2.14
CA ARG A 30 9.86 -2.08 1.73
C ARG A 30 8.95 -2.46 0.58
N PHE A 31 9.55 -2.90 -0.52
CA PHE A 31 8.80 -3.35 -1.70
C PHE A 31 8.68 -4.87 -1.67
N VAL A 32 7.49 -5.37 -1.98
CA VAL A 32 7.21 -6.81 -1.95
C VAL A 32 6.55 -7.24 -3.26
N ARG A 33 6.70 -8.53 -3.61
CA ARG A 33 6.18 -9.09 -4.86
C ARG A 33 5.26 -10.28 -4.64
N SER A 34 4.93 -10.59 -3.40
CA SER A 34 4.02 -11.68 -3.10
C SER A 34 3.30 -11.40 -1.78
N VAL A 35 2.16 -12.04 -1.60
CA VAL A 35 1.40 -11.91 -0.36
C VAL A 35 2.20 -12.44 0.82
N ASP A 36 2.86 -13.58 0.62
CA ASP A 36 3.67 -14.18 1.70
C ASP A 36 4.81 -13.27 2.13
N ALA A 37 5.53 -12.69 1.16
CA ALA A 37 6.61 -11.75 1.47
C ALA A 37 6.06 -10.53 2.21
N LEU A 38 4.92 -10.03 1.79
CA LEU A 38 4.27 -8.88 2.42
C LEU A 38 3.96 -9.18 3.89
N LYS A 39 3.35 -10.33 4.15
CA LYS A 39 2.99 -10.72 5.51
C LYS A 39 4.22 -10.88 6.40
N ASN A 40 5.27 -11.49 5.87
CA ASN A 40 6.51 -11.66 6.63
C ASN A 40 7.13 -10.32 7.00
N VAL A 41 7.22 -9.40 6.05
CA VAL A 41 7.77 -8.07 6.30
C VAL A 41 6.89 -7.29 7.27
N ALA A 42 5.57 -7.42 7.13
CA ALA A 42 4.64 -6.73 8.02
C ALA A 42 4.81 -7.17 9.47
N ARG A 43 5.00 -8.47 9.70
CA ARG A 43 5.24 -8.98 11.04
C ARG A 43 6.58 -8.53 11.61
N GLU A 44 7.63 -8.62 10.80
CA GLU A 44 8.98 -8.26 11.24
C GLU A 44 9.12 -6.78 11.58
N THR A 45 8.46 -5.92 10.82
CA THR A 45 8.66 -4.47 10.93
C THR A 45 7.54 -3.76 11.67
N GLN A 46 6.45 -4.46 11.96
CA GLN A 46 5.26 -3.83 12.54
C GLN A 46 4.82 -2.65 11.68
N ALA A 47 4.60 -2.92 10.40
CA ALA A 47 4.31 -1.91 9.39
C ALA A 47 3.16 -1.00 9.79
N ALA A 48 3.29 0.28 9.49
CA ALA A 48 2.30 1.30 9.81
C ALA A 48 1.29 1.51 8.68
N LEU A 49 1.63 1.09 7.46
CA LEU A 49 0.79 1.29 6.28
C LEU A 49 1.21 0.30 5.19
N ILE A 50 0.22 -0.20 4.46
CA ILE A 50 0.45 -1.02 3.28
C ILE A 50 -0.19 -0.31 2.10
N VAL A 51 0.61 -0.10 1.04
CA VAL A 51 0.18 0.58 -0.19
C VAL A 51 0.18 -0.43 -1.33
N VAL A 52 -0.92 -0.48 -2.09
CA VAL A 52 -1.08 -1.47 -3.17
C VAL A 52 -1.52 -0.79 -4.46
N ASP A 53 -0.85 -1.11 -5.55
CA ASP A 53 -1.28 -0.74 -6.89
C ASP A 53 -2.37 -1.73 -7.32
N LEU A 54 -3.59 -1.25 -7.54
CA LEU A 54 -4.71 -2.13 -7.94
C LEU A 54 -4.48 -2.77 -9.31
N HIS A 55 -3.52 -2.28 -10.08
CA HIS A 55 -3.18 -2.85 -11.40
C HIS A 55 -1.94 -3.72 -11.35
N SER A 56 -1.47 -4.08 -10.15
CA SER A 56 -0.33 -4.98 -10.01
C SER A 56 -0.62 -6.32 -10.67
N GLN A 57 0.36 -6.82 -11.41
CA GLN A 57 0.26 -8.14 -12.05
C GLN A 57 1.03 -9.21 -11.28
N LYS A 58 1.78 -8.82 -10.28
CA LYS A 58 2.55 -9.75 -9.45
C LYS A 58 1.80 -10.19 -8.22
N ILE A 59 0.87 -9.37 -7.75
CA ILE A 59 0.05 -9.67 -6.59
C ILE A 59 -1.40 -9.41 -6.97
N ASP A 60 -2.30 -10.35 -6.65
CA ASP A 60 -3.74 -10.13 -6.79
C ASP A 60 -4.17 -9.20 -5.65
N PRO A 61 -4.56 -7.95 -5.95
CA PRO A 61 -4.86 -6.98 -4.89
C PRO A 61 -6.05 -7.35 -4.02
N MET A 62 -7.04 -8.03 -4.58
CA MET A 62 -8.22 -8.41 -3.80
C MET A 62 -7.92 -9.59 -2.89
N ALA A 63 -7.17 -10.57 -3.39
CA ALA A 63 -6.73 -11.71 -2.59
C ALA A 63 -5.81 -11.24 -1.46
N LEU A 64 -4.95 -10.27 -1.73
CA LEU A 64 -4.06 -9.69 -0.72
C LEU A 64 -4.87 -9.08 0.42
N ALA A 65 -5.86 -8.24 0.10
CA ALA A 65 -6.67 -7.60 1.12
C ALA A 65 -7.43 -8.62 1.95
N ALA A 66 -8.04 -9.62 1.30
CA ALA A 66 -8.78 -10.67 2.00
C ALA A 66 -7.85 -11.44 2.94
N SER A 67 -6.64 -11.75 2.49
CA SER A 67 -5.68 -12.49 3.30
C SER A 67 -5.23 -11.69 4.53
N LEU A 68 -5.02 -10.38 4.36
CA LEU A 68 -4.64 -9.52 5.48
C LEU A 68 -5.77 -9.35 6.48
N LYS A 69 -6.99 -9.15 6.00
CA LYS A 69 -8.14 -8.95 6.89
C LYS A 69 -8.50 -10.21 7.67
N ALA A 70 -8.17 -11.38 7.13
CA ALA A 70 -8.37 -12.64 7.83
C ALA A 70 -7.26 -12.96 8.83
N ASP A 71 -6.18 -12.21 8.83
CA ASP A 71 -5.03 -12.42 9.71
C ASP A 71 -5.20 -11.58 10.97
N ASP A 72 -5.32 -12.24 12.12
CA ASP A 72 -5.58 -11.55 13.38
C ASP A 72 -4.49 -10.54 13.75
N GLU A 73 -3.26 -10.84 13.37
CA GLU A 73 -2.11 -10.00 13.69
C GLU A 73 -1.98 -8.80 12.74
N LEU A 74 -2.32 -8.99 11.47
CA LEU A 74 -2.08 -7.99 10.42
C LEU A 74 -3.33 -7.23 9.98
N GLY A 75 -4.51 -7.69 10.36
CA GLY A 75 -5.76 -7.16 9.83
C GLY A 75 -6.05 -5.71 10.21
N SER A 76 -5.37 -5.18 11.22
CA SER A 76 -5.58 -3.80 11.66
C SER A 76 -4.63 -2.80 11.00
N ILE A 77 -3.66 -3.26 10.21
CA ILE A 77 -2.74 -2.35 9.51
C ILE A 77 -3.52 -1.60 8.44
N PRO A 78 -3.44 -0.26 8.39
CA PRO A 78 -4.12 0.51 7.35
C PRO A 78 -3.70 0.08 5.96
N LEU A 79 -4.68 -0.07 5.07
CA LEU A 79 -4.48 -0.62 3.74
C LEU A 79 -4.98 0.40 2.71
N LEU A 80 -4.07 0.96 1.92
CA LEU A 80 -4.38 1.97 0.92
C LEU A 80 -4.10 1.41 -0.48
N ALA A 81 -5.01 1.64 -1.40
CA ALA A 81 -4.83 1.26 -2.79
C ALA A 81 -4.93 2.48 -3.69
N PHE A 82 -4.21 2.44 -4.80
CA PHE A 82 -4.37 3.46 -5.83
C PHE A 82 -4.61 2.80 -7.18
N PHE A 83 -5.24 3.53 -8.09
CA PHE A 83 -5.57 3.03 -9.42
C PHE A 83 -5.21 4.08 -10.47
N SER A 84 -4.85 3.59 -11.69
CA SER A 84 -4.45 4.45 -12.80
C SER A 84 -5.59 4.82 -13.72
N HIS A 85 -6.63 3.97 -13.78
CA HIS A 85 -7.78 4.16 -14.64
C HIS A 85 -9.06 4.15 -13.84
N VAL A 86 -9.95 5.09 -14.12
CA VAL A 86 -11.23 5.17 -13.41
C VAL A 86 -12.10 3.97 -13.80
N GLN A 87 -12.33 3.10 -12.82
CA GLN A 87 -13.20 1.93 -12.96
C GLN A 87 -14.03 1.84 -11.69
N THR A 88 -15.28 2.22 -11.77
CA THR A 88 -16.17 2.27 -10.61
C THR A 88 -16.28 0.92 -9.92
N GLU A 89 -16.37 -0.16 -10.70
CA GLU A 89 -16.47 -1.50 -10.14
C GLU A 89 -15.22 -1.90 -9.40
N LEU A 90 -14.04 -1.57 -9.94
CA LEU A 90 -12.77 -1.88 -9.30
C LEU A 90 -12.66 -1.16 -7.95
N HIS A 91 -13.10 0.09 -7.91
CA HIS A 91 -13.12 0.86 -6.66
C HIS A 91 -14.01 0.18 -5.62
N HIS A 92 -15.22 -0.21 -6.02
CA HIS A 92 -16.17 -0.89 -5.12
C HIS A 92 -15.65 -2.24 -4.65
N GLU A 93 -15.05 -3.01 -5.56
CA GLU A 93 -14.46 -4.30 -5.20
C GLU A 93 -13.35 -4.14 -4.18
N ALA A 94 -12.49 -3.14 -4.36
CA ALA A 94 -11.39 -2.88 -3.44
C ALA A 94 -11.92 -2.52 -2.05
N MET A 95 -12.93 -1.66 -1.99
CA MET A 95 -13.52 -1.29 -0.70
C MET A 95 -14.14 -2.52 -0.02
N ARG A 96 -14.85 -3.36 -0.78
CA ARG A 96 -15.45 -4.58 -0.22
C ARG A 96 -14.40 -5.59 0.23
N ALA A 97 -13.24 -5.62 -0.45
CA ALA A 97 -12.16 -6.55 -0.10
C ALA A 97 -11.46 -6.16 1.20
N GLY A 98 -11.59 -4.90 1.64
CA GLY A 98 -11.04 -4.47 2.91
C GLY A 98 -10.06 -3.31 2.85
N TYR A 99 -9.89 -2.68 1.68
CA TYR A 99 -9.05 -1.49 1.58
C TYR A 99 -9.71 -0.34 2.34
N ASP A 100 -8.94 0.31 3.19
CA ASP A 100 -9.44 1.43 3.98
C ASP A 100 -9.54 2.71 3.16
N THR A 101 -8.64 2.86 2.18
CA THR A 101 -8.57 4.03 1.31
C THR A 101 -8.29 3.58 -0.12
N VAL A 102 -9.05 4.10 -1.08
CA VAL A 102 -8.86 3.81 -2.50
C VAL A 102 -8.88 5.13 -3.25
N ILE A 103 -7.75 5.53 -3.85
CA ILE A 103 -7.59 6.84 -4.47
C ILE A 103 -6.95 6.73 -5.86
N PRO A 104 -7.15 7.74 -6.74
CA PRO A 104 -6.46 7.79 -8.01
C PRO A 104 -4.94 7.93 -7.82
N ARG A 105 -4.18 7.36 -8.76
CA ARG A 105 -2.71 7.48 -8.73
C ARG A 105 -2.24 8.93 -8.68
N SER A 106 -2.95 9.84 -9.36
CA SER A 106 -2.60 11.27 -9.36
C SER A 106 -2.70 11.88 -7.96
N VAL A 107 -3.72 11.49 -7.20
CA VAL A 107 -3.90 11.94 -5.82
C VAL A 107 -2.82 11.33 -4.93
N PHE A 108 -2.56 10.03 -5.10
CA PHE A 108 -1.50 9.36 -4.35
C PHE A 108 -0.15 10.03 -4.60
N SER A 109 0.17 10.34 -5.85
CA SER A 109 1.43 10.99 -6.21
C SER A 109 1.52 12.41 -5.64
N ARG A 110 0.42 13.17 -5.70
CA ARG A 110 0.37 14.53 -5.16
C ARG A 110 0.61 14.55 -3.66
N ASP A 111 0.01 13.62 -2.93
CA ASP A 111 0.05 13.59 -1.47
C ASP A 111 1.05 12.57 -0.93
N LEU A 112 1.96 12.09 -1.77
CA LEU A 112 2.87 10.98 -1.42
C LEU A 112 3.61 11.22 -0.11
N GLY A 113 4.18 12.42 0.08
CA GLY A 113 4.92 12.73 1.30
C GLY A 113 4.04 12.62 2.55
N LYS A 114 2.83 13.14 2.48
CA LYS A 114 1.89 13.09 3.62
C LYS A 114 1.46 11.66 3.92
N ILE A 115 1.20 10.89 2.87
CA ILE A 115 0.77 9.50 3.02
C ILE A 115 1.87 8.68 3.69
N LEU A 116 3.10 8.77 3.18
CA LEU A 116 4.22 8.03 3.75
C LEU A 116 4.53 8.45 5.18
N ALA A 117 4.37 9.72 5.49
CA ALA A 117 4.63 10.23 6.83
C ALA A 117 3.50 9.95 7.82
N GLY A 118 2.36 9.47 7.36
CA GLY A 118 1.23 9.18 8.22
C GLY A 118 0.37 10.39 8.54
N GLN A 119 0.44 11.44 7.72
CA GLN A 119 -0.34 12.67 7.90
C GLN A 119 -1.60 12.68 7.04
N GLU A 120 -1.80 11.61 6.30
CA GLU A 120 -2.95 11.44 5.42
C GLU A 120 -4.18 11.07 6.20
N GLY A 121 -5.36 11.54 5.74
CA GLY A 121 -6.63 11.14 6.32
C GLY A 121 -7.08 12.01 7.49
N GLU A 122 -6.42 13.09 7.68
CA GLU A 122 -6.76 14.07 8.72
C GLU A 122 -8.07 14.80 8.42
#